data_3221657c08c18ecb15d8e3210b6a1e09
#
_entry.id   3221657c08c18ecb15d8e3210b6a1e09
#
_cell.length_a   1.000
_cell.length_b   1.000
_cell.length_c   1.000
_cell.angle_alpha   90.00
_cell.angle_beta   90.00
_cell.angle_gamma   90.00
#
_symmetry.space_group_name_H-M   'P 1'
#
loop_
_entity.id
_entity.type
_entity.pdbx_description
1 polymer ?
#
loop_
_entity_poly.entity_id
_entity_poly.type
_entity_poly.pdbx_seq_one_letter_code
_entity_poly.pdbx_strand_id
1 'polypeptide(L)'
;LFPDDREDELDQLIDWIGQTEDGSRADLAFVPTEDVWDEVKSDADICLRARCPHFQECFYQRSRRRAASATLLITNHHLLFTDLSVRMATQNYKDSAVLPAYRHLILDEAHNIEDAATSHLGSEVTRRGMFRMLARLDRRGRGVLTAVQEALAGRTEREPAMELRSRI
;
A
#
# COMPACT_ATOMS: atom_id res chain seq x y z
N LEU A 1 -3.59 17.01 19.21
CA LEU A 1 -3.01 16.02 20.13
C LEU A 1 -1.86 16.68 20.87
N PHE A 2 -1.85 16.52 22.19
CA PHE A 2 -0.69 16.89 22.98
C PHE A 2 0.43 15.87 22.75
N PRO A 3 1.72 16.23 22.81
CA PRO A 3 2.82 15.28 22.57
C PRO A 3 2.76 14.04 23.47
N ASP A 4 2.35 14.17 24.72
CA ASP A 4 2.18 13.08 25.68
C ASP A 4 1.16 12.03 25.22
N ASP A 5 0.01 12.43 24.69
CA ASP A 5 -1.05 11.50 24.26
C ASP A 5 -0.59 10.59 23.11
N ARG A 6 0.32 11.07 22.27
CA ARG A 6 0.85 10.30 21.14
C ARG A 6 1.88 9.26 21.58
N GLU A 7 2.75 9.60 22.52
CA GLU A 7 3.74 8.67 23.06
C GLU A 7 3.05 7.53 23.79
N ASP A 8 2.02 7.83 24.56
CA ASP A 8 1.20 6.84 25.26
C ASP A 8 0.50 5.89 24.29
N GLU A 9 -0.04 6.37 23.15
CA GLU A 9 -0.63 5.51 22.11
C GLU A 9 0.40 4.59 21.46
N LEU A 10 1.61 5.09 21.18
CA LEU A 10 2.68 4.29 20.60
C LEU A 10 3.17 3.20 21.57
N ASP A 11 3.31 3.51 22.85
CA ASP A 11 3.69 2.53 23.87
C ASP A 11 2.64 1.41 24.00
N GLN A 12 1.36 1.76 23.99
CA GLN A 12 0.27 0.78 23.98
C GLN A 12 0.29 -0.11 22.73
N LEU A 13 0.64 0.46 21.56
CA LEU A 13 0.78 -0.33 20.33
C LEU A 13 1.99 -1.26 20.40
N ILE A 14 3.11 -0.84 20.98
CA ILE A 14 4.30 -1.68 21.18
C ILE A 14 3.96 -2.87 22.08
N ASP A 15 3.27 -2.63 23.19
CA ASP A 15 2.83 -3.69 24.10
C ASP A 15 1.87 -4.67 23.40
N TRP A 16 0.92 -4.14 22.61
CA TRP A 16 -0.01 -4.95 21.83
C TRP A 16 0.69 -5.80 20.78
N ILE A 17 1.69 -5.30 20.08
CA ILE A 17 2.48 -6.06 19.09
C ILE A 17 3.10 -7.32 19.71
N GLY A 18 3.50 -7.24 20.99
CA GLY A 18 4.04 -8.38 21.73
C GLY A 18 2.99 -9.44 22.12
N GLN A 19 1.70 -9.11 22.06
CA GLN A 19 0.59 -9.94 22.52
C GLN A 19 -0.28 -10.48 21.38
N THR A 20 -0.41 -9.74 20.26
CA THR A 20 -1.29 -10.13 19.15
C THR A 20 -0.73 -11.30 18.36
N GLU A 21 -1.61 -12.21 17.93
CA GLU A 21 -1.23 -13.33 17.06
C GLU A 21 -1.20 -12.96 15.58
N ASP A 22 -2.08 -12.06 15.12
CA ASP A 22 -2.25 -11.79 13.69
C ASP A 22 -2.06 -10.32 13.30
N GLY A 23 -1.91 -9.42 14.27
CA GLY A 23 -1.72 -7.99 14.05
C GLY A 23 -3.00 -7.30 13.53
N SER A 24 -4.17 -7.85 13.85
CA SER A 24 -5.45 -7.29 13.44
C SER A 24 -5.82 -6.09 14.31
N ARG A 25 -6.17 -4.96 13.68
CA ARG A 25 -6.70 -3.79 14.40
C ARG A 25 -7.93 -4.12 15.26
N ALA A 26 -8.67 -5.17 14.90
CA ALA A 26 -9.85 -5.60 15.66
C ALA A 26 -9.51 -6.14 17.06
N ASP A 27 -8.25 -6.55 17.30
CA ASP A 27 -7.79 -7.09 18.58
C ASP A 27 -7.27 -6.00 19.53
N LEU A 28 -7.24 -4.74 19.08
CA LEU A 28 -6.83 -3.63 19.94
C LEU A 28 -7.89 -3.36 21.03
N ALA A 29 -7.42 -3.21 22.26
CA ALA A 29 -8.26 -2.83 23.38
C ALA A 29 -8.65 -1.34 23.38
N PHE A 30 -8.03 -0.55 22.51
CA PHE A 30 -8.28 0.88 22.35
C PHE A 30 -8.36 1.24 20.86
N VAL A 31 -8.83 2.44 20.57
CA VAL A 31 -8.89 2.96 19.19
C VAL A 31 -7.78 4.00 19.02
N PRO A 32 -6.67 3.65 18.34
CA PRO A 32 -5.61 4.61 18.09
C PRO A 32 -6.13 5.74 17.18
N THR A 33 -5.55 6.93 17.33
CA THR A 33 -5.81 8.04 16.42
C THR A 33 -5.37 7.67 15.00
N GLU A 34 -6.06 8.23 14.01
CA GLU A 34 -5.76 7.91 12.60
C GLU A 34 -4.33 8.24 12.20
N ASP A 35 -3.78 9.33 12.75
CA ASP A 35 -2.42 9.76 12.47
C ASP A 35 -1.38 8.74 12.99
N VAL A 36 -1.58 8.24 14.21
CA VAL A 36 -0.70 7.21 14.82
C VAL A 36 -0.86 5.87 14.09
N TRP A 37 -2.11 5.48 13.77
CA TRP A 37 -2.34 4.24 13.04
C TRP A 37 -1.76 4.27 11.63
N ASP A 38 -1.83 5.40 10.94
CA ASP A 38 -1.27 5.58 9.59
C ASP A 38 0.26 5.42 9.56
N GLU A 39 0.96 5.66 10.66
CA GLU A 39 2.40 5.46 10.77
C GLU A 39 2.82 4.00 10.97
N VAL A 40 2.00 3.21 11.65
CA VAL A 40 2.34 1.82 12.02
C VAL A 40 1.69 0.77 11.14
N LYS A 41 0.60 1.10 10.45
CA LYS A 41 -0.08 0.16 9.56
C LYS A 41 0.79 -0.29 8.39
N SER A 42 0.54 -1.51 7.93
CA SER A 42 1.17 -2.01 6.68
C SER A 42 0.71 -1.17 5.49
N ASP A 43 1.64 -0.57 4.78
CA ASP A 43 1.40 0.20 3.56
C ASP A 43 2.16 -0.42 2.38
N ALA A 44 1.48 -0.56 1.24
CA ALA A 44 2.04 -1.17 0.05
C ALA A 44 3.18 -0.34 -0.58
N ASP A 45 3.13 1.00 -0.41
CA ASP A 45 4.09 1.93 -1.02
C ASP A 45 5.44 1.92 -0.29
N ILE A 46 5.46 1.62 1.01
CA ILE A 46 6.68 1.58 1.83
C ILE A 46 7.18 0.16 2.11
N CYS A 47 6.38 -0.86 1.79
CA CYS A 47 6.72 -2.25 2.06
C CYS A 47 7.88 -2.75 1.18
N LEU A 48 8.97 -3.13 1.80
CA LEU A 48 10.17 -3.68 1.13
C LEU A 48 9.97 -5.13 0.65
N ARG A 49 8.83 -5.75 0.95
CA ARG A 49 8.51 -7.15 0.60
C ARG A 49 9.64 -8.10 1.03
N ALA A 50 10.10 -8.99 0.15
CA ALA A 50 11.14 -9.98 0.45
C ALA A 50 12.50 -9.37 0.90
N ARG A 51 12.73 -8.07 0.68
CA ARG A 51 13.94 -7.37 1.14
C ARG A 51 13.81 -6.80 2.55
N CYS A 52 12.63 -6.90 3.18
CA CYS A 52 12.43 -6.43 4.54
C CYS A 52 13.15 -7.35 5.53
N PRO A 53 13.96 -6.85 6.46
CA PRO A 53 14.61 -7.67 7.49
C PRO A 53 13.59 -8.41 8.39
N HIS A 54 12.39 -7.83 8.56
CA HIS A 54 11.29 -8.40 9.37
C HIS A 54 10.29 -9.20 8.55
N PHE A 55 10.63 -9.62 7.32
CA PHE A 55 9.70 -10.30 6.40
C PHE A 55 9.06 -11.57 6.99
N GLN A 56 9.83 -12.35 7.76
CA GLN A 56 9.35 -13.60 8.34
C GLN A 56 8.36 -13.38 9.48
N GLU A 57 8.58 -12.36 10.29
CA GLU A 57 7.78 -12.02 11.47
C GLU A 57 6.59 -11.12 11.13
N CYS A 58 6.59 -10.50 9.95
CA CYS A 58 5.59 -9.56 9.52
C CYS A 58 4.19 -10.18 9.51
N PHE A 59 3.25 -9.61 10.24
CA PHE A 59 1.85 -10.05 10.33
C PHE A 59 1.18 -10.10 8.95
N TYR A 60 1.38 -9.10 8.12
CA TYR A 60 0.85 -9.09 6.75
C TYR A 60 1.38 -10.25 5.93
N GLN A 61 2.68 -10.55 5.98
CA GLN A 61 3.25 -11.67 5.25
C GLN A 61 2.81 -13.03 5.82
N ARG A 62 2.62 -13.12 7.14
CA ARG A 62 2.05 -14.32 7.78
C ARG A 62 0.62 -14.56 7.32
N SER A 63 -0.24 -13.53 7.30
CA SER A 63 -1.61 -13.65 6.81
C SER A 63 -1.67 -14.08 5.34
N ARG A 64 -0.78 -13.56 4.51
CA ARG A 64 -0.65 -13.95 3.10
C ARG A 64 -0.25 -15.43 2.94
N ARG A 65 0.69 -15.91 3.74
CA ARG A 65 1.08 -17.34 3.73
C ARG A 65 -0.05 -18.24 4.21
N ARG A 66 -0.78 -17.84 5.26
CA ARG A 66 -1.97 -18.57 5.73
C ARG A 66 -3.05 -18.63 4.65
N ALA A 67 -3.34 -17.52 4.00
CA ALA A 67 -4.31 -17.49 2.90
C ALA A 67 -3.89 -18.41 1.74
N ALA A 68 -2.61 -18.44 1.38
CA ALA A 68 -2.10 -19.30 0.30
C ALA A 68 -2.24 -20.80 0.57
N SER A 69 -2.23 -21.22 1.84
CA SER A 69 -2.38 -22.62 2.25
C SER A 69 -3.82 -22.99 2.64
N ALA A 70 -4.75 -22.04 2.65
CA ALA A 70 -6.11 -22.28 3.07
C ALA A 70 -6.91 -23.06 2.01
N THR A 71 -7.72 -24.03 2.45
CA THR A 71 -8.66 -24.75 1.59
C THR A 71 -9.97 -23.99 1.40
N LEU A 72 -10.32 -23.14 2.35
CA LEU A 72 -11.46 -22.23 2.33
C LEU A 72 -10.99 -20.84 2.73
N LEU A 73 -11.32 -19.84 1.93
CA LEU A 73 -11.01 -18.43 2.18
C LEU A 73 -12.30 -17.65 2.26
N ILE A 74 -12.52 -16.96 3.37
CA ILE A 74 -13.65 -16.05 3.56
C ILE A 74 -13.12 -14.63 3.44
N THR A 75 -13.75 -13.83 2.58
CA THR A 75 -13.33 -12.47 2.31
C THR A 75 -14.54 -11.57 2.04
N ASN A 76 -14.38 -10.26 2.15
CA ASN A 76 -15.41 -9.32 1.75
C ASN A 76 -15.38 -9.06 0.23
N HIS A 77 -16.47 -8.50 -0.30
CA HIS A 77 -16.59 -8.16 -1.72
C HIS A 77 -15.52 -7.17 -2.19
N HIS A 78 -15.13 -6.21 -1.35
CA HIS A 78 -14.11 -5.23 -1.70
C HIS A 78 -12.75 -5.88 -2.01
N LEU A 79 -12.31 -6.84 -1.19
CA LEU A 79 -11.05 -7.54 -1.44
C LEU A 79 -11.13 -8.45 -2.67
N LEU A 80 -12.30 -9.08 -2.91
CA LEU A 80 -12.56 -9.85 -4.12
C LEU A 80 -12.44 -8.97 -5.38
N PHE A 81 -13.10 -7.81 -5.40
CA PHE A 81 -13.04 -6.92 -6.56
C PHE A 81 -11.68 -6.25 -6.74
N THR A 82 -10.94 -6.00 -5.64
CA THR A 82 -9.53 -5.60 -5.73
C THR A 82 -8.69 -6.68 -6.43
N ASP A 83 -8.89 -7.96 -6.07
CA ASP A 83 -8.22 -9.08 -6.72
C ASP A 83 -8.58 -9.19 -8.21
N LEU A 84 -9.86 -9.08 -8.53
CA LEU A 84 -10.33 -9.09 -9.91
C LEU A 84 -9.77 -7.94 -10.74
N SER A 85 -9.69 -6.71 -10.18
CA SER A 85 -9.06 -5.56 -10.83
C SER A 85 -7.61 -5.82 -11.21
N VAL A 86 -6.84 -6.40 -10.28
CA VAL A 86 -5.44 -6.76 -10.54
C VAL A 86 -5.34 -7.86 -11.61
N ARG A 87 -6.20 -8.88 -11.54
CA ARG A 87 -6.23 -9.95 -12.56
C ARG A 87 -6.58 -9.43 -13.94
N MET A 88 -7.54 -8.52 -14.02
CA MET A 88 -7.92 -7.85 -15.28
C MET A 88 -6.77 -7.01 -15.83
N ALA A 89 -6.12 -6.21 -15.01
CA ALA A 89 -5.00 -5.38 -15.42
C ALA A 89 -3.78 -6.18 -15.89
N THR A 90 -3.52 -7.32 -15.23
CA THR A 90 -2.36 -8.19 -15.55
C THR A 90 -2.69 -9.30 -16.54
N GLN A 91 -3.97 -9.48 -16.88
CA GLN A 91 -4.48 -10.61 -17.70
C GLN A 91 -4.10 -11.98 -17.13
N ASN A 92 -3.88 -12.06 -15.84
CA ASN A 92 -3.48 -13.27 -15.14
C ASN A 92 -4.60 -13.79 -14.23
N TYR A 93 -5.30 -14.82 -14.70
CA TYR A 93 -6.41 -15.46 -14.00
C TYR A 93 -6.04 -16.81 -13.37
N LYS A 94 -4.85 -17.32 -13.64
CA LYS A 94 -4.43 -18.67 -13.21
C LYS A 94 -3.61 -18.66 -11.92
N ASP A 95 -2.80 -17.62 -11.74
CA ASP A 95 -1.90 -17.53 -10.59
C ASP A 95 -2.51 -16.69 -9.47
N SER A 96 -1.78 -16.60 -8.36
CA SER A 96 -2.14 -15.71 -7.26
C SER A 96 -1.98 -14.24 -7.67
N ALA A 97 -2.97 -13.43 -7.33
CA ALA A 97 -2.92 -11.98 -7.45
C ALA A 97 -2.97 -11.34 -6.05
N VAL A 98 -4.05 -10.67 -5.70
CA VAL A 98 -4.30 -10.24 -4.31
C VAL A 98 -4.73 -11.46 -3.47
N LEU A 99 -5.61 -12.28 -4.00
CA LEU A 99 -6.01 -13.56 -3.42
C LEU A 99 -5.19 -14.71 -4.05
N PRO A 100 -5.06 -15.86 -3.35
CA PRO A 100 -4.58 -17.10 -3.95
C PRO A 100 -5.41 -17.51 -5.18
N ALA A 101 -4.93 -18.44 -5.98
CA ALA A 101 -5.74 -19.02 -7.06
C ALA A 101 -6.93 -19.79 -6.48
N TYR A 102 -8.13 -19.55 -7.01
CA TYR A 102 -9.35 -20.23 -6.60
C TYR A 102 -10.12 -20.74 -7.82
N ARG A 103 -10.90 -21.81 -7.62
CA ARG A 103 -11.72 -22.43 -8.68
C ARG A 103 -13.21 -22.22 -8.48
N HIS A 104 -13.63 -22.05 -7.25
CA HIS A 104 -15.02 -21.90 -6.85
C HIS A 104 -15.17 -20.60 -6.06
N LEU A 105 -16.25 -19.90 -6.32
CA LEU A 105 -16.62 -18.69 -5.64
C LEU A 105 -18.06 -18.81 -5.17
N ILE A 106 -18.29 -18.57 -3.90
CA ILE A 106 -19.62 -18.48 -3.32
C ILE A 106 -19.81 -17.02 -2.91
N LEU A 107 -20.87 -16.40 -3.42
CA LEU A 107 -21.19 -15.01 -3.12
C LEU A 107 -22.36 -15.01 -2.14
N ASP A 108 -22.11 -14.55 -0.92
CA ASP A 108 -23.12 -14.25 0.06
C ASP A 108 -23.50 -12.76 -0.02
N GLU A 109 -24.72 -12.42 0.41
CA GLU A 109 -25.23 -11.03 0.36
C GLU A 109 -25.02 -10.38 -1.03
N ALA A 110 -25.38 -11.11 -2.09
CA ALA A 110 -25.10 -10.75 -3.47
C ALA A 110 -25.68 -9.39 -3.89
N HIS A 111 -26.63 -8.84 -3.14
CA HIS A 111 -27.17 -7.50 -3.39
C HIS A 111 -26.15 -6.37 -3.20
N ASN A 112 -25.05 -6.60 -2.47
CA ASN A 112 -23.97 -5.63 -2.27
C ASN A 112 -22.90 -5.67 -3.38
N ILE A 113 -23.02 -6.59 -4.33
CA ILE A 113 -21.99 -6.81 -5.36
C ILE A 113 -21.88 -5.61 -6.30
N GLU A 114 -23.00 -5.02 -6.69
CA GLU A 114 -23.02 -3.90 -7.63
C GLU A 114 -22.28 -2.68 -7.09
N ASP A 115 -22.52 -2.31 -5.84
CA ASP A 115 -21.85 -1.21 -5.19
C ASP A 115 -20.34 -1.47 -5.03
N ALA A 116 -19.97 -2.67 -4.59
CA ALA A 116 -18.58 -3.06 -4.46
C ALA A 116 -17.86 -3.11 -5.81
N ALA A 117 -18.50 -3.64 -6.86
CA ALA A 117 -17.96 -3.65 -8.22
C ALA A 117 -17.74 -2.25 -8.76
N THR A 118 -18.71 -1.37 -8.59
CA THR A 118 -18.62 0.02 -9.04
C THR A 118 -17.48 0.76 -8.37
N SER A 119 -17.27 0.55 -7.07
CA SER A 119 -16.19 1.17 -6.31
C SER A 119 -14.80 0.72 -6.73
N HIS A 120 -14.64 -0.54 -7.18
CA HIS A 120 -13.32 -1.13 -7.47
C HIS A 120 -13.00 -1.24 -8.96
N LEU A 121 -13.99 -1.42 -9.81
CA LEU A 121 -13.82 -1.52 -11.26
C LEU A 121 -14.11 -0.20 -11.98
N GLY A 122 -14.76 0.74 -11.28
CA GLY A 122 -14.96 2.10 -11.74
C GLY A 122 -13.70 2.96 -11.63
N SER A 123 -13.68 4.08 -12.35
CA SER A 123 -12.64 5.10 -12.19
C SER A 123 -13.20 6.22 -11.30
N GLU A 124 -12.66 6.36 -10.10
CA GLU A 124 -13.02 7.43 -9.19
C GLU A 124 -11.89 8.45 -9.06
N VAL A 125 -12.20 9.71 -9.29
CA VAL A 125 -11.28 10.82 -9.07
C VAL A 125 -11.73 11.60 -7.84
N THR A 126 -11.05 11.39 -6.72
CA THR A 126 -11.32 12.15 -5.50
C THR A 126 -10.35 13.32 -5.37
N ARG A 127 -10.82 14.42 -4.76
CA ARG A 127 -9.97 15.57 -4.41
C ARG A 127 -8.74 15.12 -3.60
N ARG A 128 -8.92 14.24 -2.63
CA ARG A 128 -7.84 13.72 -1.76
C ARG A 128 -6.85 12.84 -2.53
N GLY A 129 -7.34 12.02 -3.48
CA GLY A 129 -6.51 11.23 -4.39
C GLY A 129 -5.65 12.11 -5.29
N MET A 130 -6.24 13.17 -5.83
CA MET A 130 -5.55 14.16 -6.66
C MET A 130 -4.47 14.91 -5.88
N PHE A 131 -4.74 15.35 -4.64
CA PHE A 131 -3.72 15.96 -3.80
C PHE A 131 -2.60 15.00 -3.41
N ARG A 132 -2.88 13.73 -3.15
CA ARG A 132 -1.84 12.71 -2.92
C ARG A 132 -0.96 12.51 -4.16
N MET A 133 -1.57 12.42 -5.33
CA MET A 133 -0.83 12.30 -6.59
C MET A 133 0.07 13.52 -6.84
N LEU A 134 -0.45 14.73 -6.65
CA LEU A 134 0.33 15.97 -6.79
C LEU A 134 1.46 16.05 -5.74
N ALA A 135 1.20 15.60 -4.50
CA ALA A 135 2.22 15.57 -3.46
C ALA A 135 3.37 14.57 -3.75
N ARG A 136 3.13 13.53 -4.56
CA ARG A 136 4.21 12.66 -5.07
C ARG A 136 5.09 13.36 -6.09
N LEU A 137 4.51 14.26 -6.89
CA LEU A 137 5.26 15.05 -7.87
C LEU A 137 6.13 16.09 -7.18
N ASP A 138 5.54 16.87 -6.28
CA ASP A 138 6.27 17.82 -5.44
C ASP A 138 5.53 18.06 -4.11
N ARG A 139 6.24 17.87 -3.01
CA ARG A 139 5.80 18.25 -1.67
C ARG A 139 6.93 18.98 -0.96
N ARG A 140 6.87 20.33 -0.97
CA ARG A 140 7.86 21.18 -0.28
C ARG A 140 9.31 20.89 -0.71
N GLY A 141 9.55 20.76 -1.98
CA GLY A 141 10.89 20.46 -2.51
C GLY A 141 11.34 19.01 -2.31
N ARG A 142 10.40 18.09 -2.08
CA ARG A 142 10.66 16.63 -2.03
C ARG A 142 9.64 15.95 -2.94
N GLY A 143 10.10 15.24 -3.95
CA GLY A 143 9.23 14.53 -4.87
C GLY A 143 9.96 14.15 -6.15
N VAL A 144 9.22 13.54 -7.09
CA VAL A 144 9.75 13.10 -8.38
C VAL A 144 10.31 14.28 -9.19
N LEU A 145 9.65 15.43 -9.18
CA LEU A 145 10.11 16.62 -9.90
C LEU A 145 11.45 17.14 -9.37
N THR A 146 11.61 17.20 -8.05
CA THR A 146 12.87 17.61 -7.44
C THR A 146 14.01 16.62 -7.77
N ALA A 147 13.74 15.32 -7.67
CA ALA A 147 14.70 14.29 -8.03
C ALA A 147 15.11 14.35 -9.51
N VAL A 148 14.17 14.63 -10.40
CA VAL A 148 14.43 14.83 -11.84
C VAL A 148 15.24 16.10 -12.07
N GLN A 149 14.91 17.21 -11.40
CA GLN A 149 15.66 18.46 -11.51
C GLN A 149 17.12 18.31 -11.04
N GLU A 150 17.34 17.64 -9.90
CA GLU A 150 18.67 17.34 -9.38
C GLU A 150 19.47 16.44 -10.34
N ALA A 151 18.81 15.40 -10.89
CA ALA A 151 19.44 14.51 -11.87
C ALA A 151 19.81 15.22 -13.17
N LEU A 152 19.00 16.18 -13.63
CA LEU A 152 19.27 16.99 -14.80
C LEU A 152 20.36 18.04 -14.53
N ALA A 153 20.34 18.71 -13.38
CA ALA A 153 21.36 19.66 -12.97
C ALA A 153 22.75 18.99 -12.90
N GLY A 154 22.82 17.79 -12.28
CA GLY A 154 24.06 17.01 -12.23
C GLY A 154 24.55 16.51 -13.60
N ARG A 155 23.71 16.46 -14.62
CA ARG A 155 24.08 16.16 -16.01
C ARG A 155 24.62 17.40 -16.75
N THR A 156 24.00 18.56 -16.53
CA THR A 156 24.43 19.81 -17.17
C THR A 156 25.82 20.25 -16.73
N GLU A 157 26.21 19.92 -15.49
CA GLU A 157 27.57 20.18 -15.02
C GLU A 157 28.63 19.22 -15.60
N ARG A 158 28.21 18.08 -16.18
CA ARG A 158 29.13 17.06 -16.75
C ARG A 158 29.32 17.15 -18.26
N GLU A 159 28.55 17.94 -18.98
CA GLU A 159 28.84 18.24 -20.37
C GLU A 159 29.80 19.45 -20.44
N PRO A 160 31.05 19.26 -20.87
CA PRO A 160 31.95 20.38 -21.04
C PRO A 160 31.43 21.23 -22.19
N ALA A 161 31.15 22.50 -21.87
CA ALA A 161 30.80 23.55 -22.82
C ALA A 161 31.90 23.80 -23.89
N MET A 162 32.81 22.86 -24.06
CA MET A 162 34.00 22.95 -24.91
C MET A 162 33.84 22.31 -26.29
N GLU A 163 32.86 21.43 -26.49
CA GLU A 163 32.73 20.76 -27.80
C GLU A 163 31.87 21.52 -28.84
N LEU A 164 31.08 22.48 -28.38
CA LEU A 164 30.24 23.27 -29.29
C LEU A 164 30.95 24.48 -29.97
N ARG A 165 32.14 24.84 -29.48
CA ARG A 165 32.95 25.93 -30.10
C ARG A 165 33.90 25.50 -31.22
N SER A 166 34.03 24.22 -31.47
CA SER A 166 34.96 23.71 -32.53
C SER A 166 34.27 23.29 -33.82
N ARG A 167 32.97 23.59 -33.98
CA ARG A 167 32.18 23.23 -35.18
C ARG A 167 31.46 24.42 -35.84
N ILE A 168 31.94 25.67 -35.62
CA ILE A 168 31.56 26.85 -36.41
C ILE A 168 32.78 27.39 -37.10
#